data_8f0ec15781dd3ed28eabaf0b4b6bff84
#
_entry.id   8f0ec15781dd3ed28eabaf0b4b6bff84
#
_cell.length_a   1.000
_cell.length_b   1.000
_cell.length_c   1.000
_cell.angle_alpha   90.00
_cell.angle_beta   90.00
_cell.angle_gamma   90.00
#
_symmetry.space_group_name_H-M   'P 1'
#
loop_
_entity.id
_entity.type
_entity.pdbx_description
1 polymer ?
#
loop_
_entity_poly.entity_id
_entity_poly.type
_entity_poly.pdbx_seq_one_letter_code
_entity_poly.pdbx_strand_id
1 'polypeptide(L)'
;MLRIKDIIIMETNQYIWNTLVNYISVEQDLGKGRRGQTVKIIDFDVPENNEFLCVNQYKIEGPEQNIIPDIILFVNGLPLGVIECKSPYITNPMESGIDQLMRYMNRRNSSDNEGCEKLFFYNQMMVSTHFGHARVATISANVEHYLEWKDPYPFSISDLGEELSNQELLIQGMFSKENFLDLIRNFIVFEPEEGRIIKKLARYQQFRAVHKSIDRLKNVHIPRERGGIVWHTQGSGKSLTMVFLAVKMRKDPDLKEYKLIFLTDRTQLDQQLSATFSNTQSQTIEHARSVKDLINYIKKDSSD
;
A
#
# COMPACT_ATOMS: atom_id res chain seq x y z
N MET A 1 7.57 0.29 -25.47
CA MET A 1 8.78 -0.44 -25.05
C MET A 1 9.10 -0.04 -23.62
N LEU A 2 9.12 -0.97 -22.65
CA LEU A 2 9.46 -0.67 -21.25
C LEU A 2 10.92 -0.23 -21.16
N ARG A 3 11.17 0.83 -20.43
CA ARG A 3 12.55 1.28 -20.17
C ARG A 3 13.16 0.38 -19.10
N ILE A 4 14.41 0.00 -19.27
CA ILE A 4 15.17 -0.76 -18.26
C ILE A 4 15.14 -0.04 -16.91
N LYS A 5 15.20 1.30 -16.89
CA LYS A 5 15.12 2.13 -15.67
C LYS A 5 13.81 1.93 -14.90
N ASP A 6 12.66 1.87 -15.58
CA ASP A 6 11.35 1.68 -14.94
C ASP A 6 11.25 0.30 -14.28
N ILE A 7 11.86 -0.73 -14.88
CA ILE A 7 11.93 -2.08 -14.32
C ILE A 7 12.76 -2.06 -13.04
N ILE A 8 13.94 -1.45 -13.07
CA ILE A 8 14.85 -1.37 -11.91
C ILE A 8 14.18 -0.65 -10.73
N ILE A 9 13.50 0.47 -10.97
CA ILE A 9 12.78 1.20 -9.90
C ILE A 9 11.72 0.30 -9.27
N MET A 10 10.93 -0.39 -10.08
CA MET A 10 9.82 -1.23 -9.60
C MET A 10 10.30 -2.45 -8.83
N GLU A 11 11.28 -3.18 -9.36
CA GLU A 11 11.85 -4.36 -8.71
C GLU A 11 12.53 -3.98 -7.39
N THR A 12 13.29 -2.89 -7.38
CA THR A 12 13.96 -2.39 -6.16
C THR A 12 12.93 -1.94 -5.14
N ASN A 13 11.88 -1.21 -5.55
CA ASN A 13 10.83 -0.76 -4.65
C ASN A 13 10.06 -1.94 -4.06
N GLN A 14 9.73 -2.95 -4.86
CA GLN A 14 9.08 -4.17 -4.39
C GLN A 14 9.96 -4.93 -3.39
N TYR A 15 11.25 -5.07 -3.67
CA TYR A 15 12.22 -5.72 -2.77
C TYR A 15 12.31 -4.97 -1.44
N ILE A 16 12.43 -3.64 -1.48
CA ILE A 16 12.50 -2.82 -0.27
C ILE A 16 11.18 -2.91 0.51
N TRP A 17 10.02 -2.79 -0.15
CA TRP A 17 8.73 -2.94 0.51
C TRP A 17 8.61 -4.30 1.20
N ASN A 18 8.96 -5.39 0.52
CA ASN A 18 8.96 -6.74 1.10
C ASN A 18 9.86 -6.82 2.34
N THR A 19 11.04 -6.20 2.27
CA THR A 19 12.00 -6.14 3.37
C THR A 19 11.43 -5.39 4.59
N LEU A 20 10.72 -4.28 4.35
CA LEU A 20 10.08 -3.49 5.41
C LEU A 20 8.97 -4.27 6.11
N VAL A 21 8.07 -4.91 5.34
CA VAL A 21 6.86 -5.52 5.89
C VAL A 21 7.03 -6.92 6.44
N ASN A 22 8.06 -7.66 6.00
CA ASN A 22 8.32 -9.05 6.42
C ASN A 22 9.51 -9.18 7.37
N TYR A 23 10.17 -8.05 7.72
CA TYR A 23 11.34 -7.98 8.56
C TYR A 23 12.58 -8.72 7.99
N ILE A 24 13.73 -8.51 8.59
CA ILE A 24 14.99 -9.13 8.18
C ILE A 24 15.47 -10.03 9.29
N SER A 25 15.91 -11.24 8.96
CA SER A 25 16.68 -12.08 9.88
C SER A 25 18.17 -11.88 9.64
N VAL A 26 18.88 -11.43 10.66
CA VAL A 26 20.34 -11.24 10.63
C VAL A 26 21.00 -12.22 11.61
N GLU A 27 21.96 -12.98 11.15
CA GLU A 27 22.76 -13.82 12.06
C GLU A 27 23.74 -12.97 12.87
N GLN A 28 23.61 -13.00 14.18
CA GLN A 28 24.48 -12.28 15.11
C GLN A 28 25.00 -13.22 16.19
N ASP A 29 26.29 -13.13 16.50
CA ASP A 29 26.89 -13.79 17.65
C ASP A 29 26.96 -12.80 18.83
N LEU A 30 26.13 -13.04 19.82
CA LEU A 30 26.06 -12.26 21.07
C LEU A 30 26.86 -12.95 22.21
N GLY A 31 27.90 -13.75 21.88
CA GLY A 31 28.71 -14.44 22.86
C GLY A 31 28.18 -15.81 23.31
N LYS A 32 27.11 -16.30 22.66
CA LYS A 32 26.49 -17.63 22.90
C LYS A 32 26.30 -18.43 21.61
N GLY A 33 27.13 -18.17 20.58
CA GLY A 33 27.00 -18.72 19.24
C GLY A 33 26.06 -17.90 18.33
N ARG A 34 26.19 -18.10 17.01
CA ARG A 34 25.38 -17.40 16.01
C ARG A 34 23.92 -17.79 16.11
N ARG A 35 23.04 -16.79 16.20
CA ARG A 35 21.59 -16.95 16.20
C ARG A 35 20.96 -15.93 15.26
N GLY A 36 19.89 -16.32 14.57
CA GLY A 36 19.08 -15.41 13.80
C GLY A 36 18.37 -14.41 14.72
N GLN A 37 18.56 -13.12 14.46
CA GLN A 37 17.85 -12.03 15.12
C GLN A 37 16.94 -11.36 14.12
N THR A 38 15.67 -11.17 14.47
CA THR A 38 14.73 -10.42 13.64
C THR A 38 14.96 -8.93 13.83
N VAL A 39 15.26 -8.24 12.73
CA VAL A 39 15.41 -6.78 12.71
C VAL A 39 14.16 -6.17 12.12
N LYS A 40 13.48 -5.33 12.92
CA LYS A 40 12.36 -4.50 12.49
C LYS A 40 12.90 -3.14 12.07
N ILE A 41 12.86 -2.82 10.79
CA ILE A 41 13.23 -1.49 10.28
C ILE A 41 12.14 -0.48 10.64
N ILE A 42 10.89 -0.92 10.57
CA ILE A 42 9.70 -0.19 10.99
C ILE A 42 8.93 -1.05 11.97
N ASP A 43 8.56 -0.50 13.12
CA ASP A 43 7.64 -1.16 14.05
C ASP A 43 6.20 -0.85 13.65
N PHE A 44 5.59 -1.77 12.92
CA PHE A 44 4.20 -1.64 12.47
C PHE A 44 3.18 -1.95 13.57
N ASP A 45 3.60 -2.59 14.66
CA ASP A 45 2.72 -3.02 15.72
C ASP A 45 2.57 -1.92 16.79
N VAL A 46 3.62 -1.10 16.99
CA VAL A 46 3.65 0.03 17.92
C VAL A 46 4.18 1.26 17.18
N PRO A 47 3.31 2.07 16.55
CA PRO A 47 3.72 3.23 15.75
C PRO A 47 4.63 4.21 16.48
N GLU A 48 4.47 4.36 17.79
CA GLU A 48 5.23 5.27 18.65
C GLU A 48 6.72 4.91 18.75
N ASN A 49 7.09 3.68 18.46
CA ASN A 49 8.48 3.23 18.43
C ASN A 49 9.24 3.76 17.20
N ASN A 50 8.56 4.41 16.25
CA ASN A 50 9.16 4.95 15.05
C ASN A 50 9.33 6.46 15.13
N GLU A 51 10.39 6.97 14.51
CA GLU A 51 10.58 8.39 14.28
C GLU A 51 9.87 8.82 12.98
N PHE A 52 9.00 9.82 13.07
CA PHE A 52 8.31 10.39 11.92
C PHE A 52 8.80 11.83 11.70
N LEU A 53 9.28 12.11 10.50
CA LEU A 53 9.71 13.44 10.10
C LEU A 53 8.97 13.89 8.84
N CYS A 54 8.49 15.11 8.86
CA CYS A 54 7.95 15.82 7.70
C CYS A 54 8.92 16.93 7.33
N VAL A 55 9.59 16.81 6.19
CA VAL A 55 10.64 17.75 5.77
C VAL A 55 10.21 18.47 4.51
N ASN A 56 10.20 19.80 4.57
CA ASN A 56 9.88 20.64 3.41
C ASN A 56 11.14 21.04 2.66
N GLN A 57 11.03 21.17 1.33
CA GLN A 57 12.07 21.65 0.43
C GLN A 57 13.42 20.93 0.60
N TYR A 58 13.35 19.60 0.77
CA TYR A 58 14.54 18.76 0.95
C TYR A 58 15.28 18.59 -0.38
N LYS A 59 16.48 19.15 -0.46
CA LYS A 59 17.32 19.08 -1.66
C LYS A 59 17.98 17.70 -1.77
N ILE A 60 17.78 17.03 -2.90
CA ILE A 60 18.39 15.75 -3.22
C ILE A 60 19.25 15.90 -4.48
N GLU A 61 20.50 15.48 -4.39
CA GLU A 61 21.41 15.50 -5.52
C GLU A 61 21.06 14.36 -6.50
N GLY A 62 20.71 14.73 -7.71
CA GLY A 62 20.50 13.81 -8.83
C GLY A 62 21.74 13.69 -9.72
N PRO A 63 21.74 12.79 -10.70
CA PRO A 63 22.87 12.57 -11.61
C PRO A 63 23.28 13.81 -12.42
N GLU A 64 22.32 14.58 -12.88
CA GLU A 64 22.55 15.80 -13.69
C GLU A 64 21.95 17.05 -13.05
N GLN A 65 20.82 16.89 -12.36
CA GLN A 65 20.12 18.00 -11.71
C GLN A 65 19.67 17.59 -10.30
N ASN A 66 19.61 18.58 -9.42
CA ASN A 66 19.03 18.40 -8.10
C ASN A 66 17.50 18.41 -8.21
N ILE A 67 16.84 17.61 -7.37
CA ILE A 67 15.41 17.71 -7.15
C ILE A 67 15.14 18.29 -5.76
N ILE A 68 14.05 19.04 -5.65
CA ILE A 68 13.62 19.63 -4.37
C ILE A 68 12.10 19.39 -4.26
N PRO A 69 11.68 18.21 -3.78
CA PRO A 69 10.29 17.96 -3.49
C PRO A 69 9.77 18.90 -2.42
N ASP A 70 8.51 19.33 -2.53
CA ASP A 70 7.93 20.26 -1.57
C ASP A 70 7.86 19.68 -0.16
N ILE A 71 7.44 18.41 -0.04
CA ILE A 71 7.41 17.70 1.24
C ILE A 71 7.84 16.24 1.04
N ILE A 72 8.70 15.76 1.94
CA ILE A 72 9.05 14.34 2.06
C ILE A 72 8.68 13.85 3.46
N LEU A 73 7.99 12.71 3.50
CA LEU A 73 7.63 12.02 4.74
C LEU A 73 8.62 10.89 5.00
N PHE A 74 9.34 10.98 6.11
CA PHE A 74 10.30 9.98 6.54
C PHE A 74 9.75 9.17 7.72
N VAL A 75 10.04 7.88 7.72
CA VAL A 75 9.88 7.00 8.88
C VAL A 75 11.21 6.32 9.14
N ASN A 76 11.77 6.48 10.33
CA ASN A 76 13.09 5.96 10.71
C ASN A 76 14.19 6.31 9.68
N GLY A 77 14.13 7.53 9.13
CA GLY A 77 15.07 8.01 8.12
C GLY A 77 14.80 7.54 6.68
N LEU A 78 13.78 6.71 6.43
CA LEU A 78 13.41 6.23 5.10
C LEU A 78 12.36 7.16 4.45
N PRO A 79 12.57 7.66 3.22
CA PRO A 79 11.65 8.58 2.54
C PRO A 79 10.47 7.80 1.92
N LEU A 80 9.40 7.59 2.69
CA LEU A 80 8.29 6.73 2.30
C LEU A 80 7.17 7.46 1.56
N GLY A 81 7.04 8.78 1.72
CA GLY A 81 6.05 9.60 1.04
C GLY A 81 6.66 10.84 0.40
N VAL A 82 6.17 11.22 -0.78
CA VAL A 82 6.55 12.47 -1.47
C VAL A 82 5.28 13.22 -1.84
N ILE A 83 5.23 14.51 -1.48
CA ILE A 83 4.09 15.38 -1.75
C ILE A 83 4.59 16.59 -2.54
N GLU A 84 3.92 16.85 -3.65
CA GLU A 84 4.15 18.01 -4.50
C GLU A 84 2.96 18.97 -4.40
N CYS A 85 3.23 20.22 -4.06
CA CYS A 85 2.26 21.27 -3.86
C CYS A 85 2.29 22.26 -5.03
N LYS A 86 1.13 22.61 -5.56
CA LYS A 86 1.05 23.59 -6.65
C LYS A 86 0.17 24.77 -6.28
N SER A 87 0.52 25.94 -6.82
CA SER A 87 -0.32 27.12 -6.72
C SER A 87 -1.65 26.88 -7.44
N PRO A 88 -2.79 27.23 -6.85
CA PRO A 88 -4.08 27.12 -7.52
C PRO A 88 -4.25 28.08 -8.73
N TYR A 89 -3.33 29.03 -8.87
CA TYR A 89 -3.40 30.06 -9.93
C TYR A 89 -2.69 29.66 -11.23
N ILE A 90 -2.01 28.51 -11.26
CA ILE A 90 -1.40 28.01 -12.50
C ILE A 90 -2.41 27.18 -13.29
N THR A 91 -2.17 27.01 -14.60
CA THR A 91 -2.98 26.14 -15.43
C THR A 91 -2.76 24.68 -15.05
N ASN A 92 -3.86 23.93 -14.85
CA ASN A 92 -3.85 22.50 -14.52
C ASN A 92 -2.91 22.15 -13.36
N PRO A 93 -3.13 22.71 -12.15
CA PRO A 93 -2.18 22.56 -11.04
C PRO A 93 -2.02 21.09 -10.60
N MET A 94 -3.07 20.27 -10.63
CA MET A 94 -3.01 18.85 -10.27
C MET A 94 -2.09 18.07 -11.23
N GLU A 95 -2.34 18.22 -12.52
CA GLU A 95 -1.56 17.56 -13.58
C GLU A 95 -0.12 18.05 -13.60
N SER A 96 0.11 19.34 -13.35
CA SER A 96 1.45 19.94 -13.21
C SER A 96 2.24 19.32 -12.04
N GLY A 97 1.59 19.08 -10.91
CA GLY A 97 2.22 18.40 -9.77
C GLY A 97 2.54 16.93 -10.07
N ILE A 98 1.64 16.24 -10.74
CA ILE A 98 1.88 14.85 -11.19
C ILE A 98 3.03 14.79 -12.19
N ASP A 99 3.07 15.68 -13.18
CA ASP A 99 4.16 15.76 -14.16
C ASP A 99 5.51 16.00 -13.48
N GLN A 100 5.54 16.84 -12.45
CA GLN A 100 6.75 17.07 -11.67
C GLN A 100 7.20 15.83 -10.88
N LEU A 101 6.28 15.07 -10.28
CA LEU A 101 6.59 13.78 -9.65
C LEU A 101 7.13 12.78 -10.67
N MET A 102 6.56 12.74 -11.90
CA MET A 102 7.08 11.92 -13.00
C MET A 102 8.50 12.35 -13.41
N ARG A 103 8.77 13.65 -13.46
CA ARG A 103 10.12 14.19 -13.70
C ARG A 103 11.11 13.71 -12.65
N TYR A 104 10.76 13.78 -11.38
CA TYR A 104 11.62 13.32 -10.29
C TYR A 104 12.00 11.84 -10.40
N MET A 105 11.13 11.02 -10.99
CA MET A 105 11.37 9.60 -11.25
C MET A 105 12.04 9.31 -12.60
N ASN A 106 12.42 10.33 -13.38
CA ASN A 106 12.86 10.18 -14.78
C ASN A 106 11.83 9.48 -15.69
N ARG A 107 10.53 9.67 -15.42
CA ARG A 107 9.44 9.03 -16.20
C ARG A 107 8.73 9.98 -17.16
N ARG A 108 9.00 11.27 -17.10
CA ARG A 108 8.41 12.27 -18.01
C ARG A 108 8.94 12.14 -19.42
N ASN A 109 10.26 12.13 -19.59
CA ASN A 109 10.95 11.98 -20.86
C ASN A 109 11.94 10.81 -20.85
N SER A 110 12.18 10.21 -22.03
CA SER A 110 12.98 8.99 -22.12
C SER A 110 14.49 9.22 -22.08
N SER A 111 14.93 10.45 -22.35
CA SER A 111 16.33 10.79 -22.54
C SER A 111 16.98 11.60 -21.42
N ASP A 112 16.18 12.14 -20.51
CA ASP A 112 16.66 13.11 -19.53
C ASP A 112 16.85 12.49 -18.16
N ASN A 113 18.05 12.63 -17.58
CA ASN A 113 18.36 12.25 -16.21
C ASN A 113 18.08 13.45 -15.26
N GLU A 114 16.89 14.03 -15.38
CA GLU A 114 16.51 15.26 -14.64
C GLU A 114 15.98 14.99 -13.23
N GLY A 115 15.90 13.72 -12.83
CA GLY A 115 15.37 13.28 -11.54
C GLY A 115 16.40 12.57 -10.67
N CYS A 116 15.91 11.99 -9.57
CA CYS A 116 16.66 11.14 -8.67
C CYS A 116 15.87 9.86 -8.36
N GLU A 117 16.07 8.81 -9.14
CA GLU A 117 15.38 7.52 -9.02
C GLU A 117 15.55 6.87 -7.64
N LYS A 118 16.69 7.10 -6.98
CA LYS A 118 17.00 6.53 -5.66
C LYS A 118 15.99 6.92 -4.58
N LEU A 119 15.41 8.11 -4.65
CA LEU A 119 14.33 8.52 -3.75
C LEU A 119 13.13 7.55 -3.86
N PHE A 120 12.82 7.13 -5.07
CA PHE A 120 11.64 6.32 -5.38
C PHE A 120 11.82 4.82 -5.16
N PHE A 121 13.05 4.36 -4.89
CA PHE A 121 13.29 2.99 -4.42
C PHE A 121 12.60 2.72 -3.08
N TYR A 122 12.51 3.72 -2.22
CA TYR A 122 11.89 3.62 -0.88
C TYR A 122 10.44 4.12 -0.87
N ASN A 123 10.05 4.95 -1.84
CA ASN A 123 8.77 5.63 -1.83
C ASN A 123 7.60 4.66 -1.88
N GLN A 124 6.60 4.89 -1.02
CA GLN A 124 5.39 4.08 -0.97
C GLN A 124 4.18 4.81 -1.55
N MET A 125 4.13 6.12 -1.42
CA MET A 125 3.02 6.97 -1.86
C MET A 125 3.52 8.31 -2.38
N MET A 126 2.87 8.79 -3.43
CA MET A 126 3.09 10.13 -4.01
C MET A 126 1.79 10.89 -4.03
N VAL A 127 1.83 12.15 -3.64
CA VAL A 127 0.67 13.05 -3.62
C VAL A 127 0.95 14.27 -4.47
N SER A 128 -0.01 14.62 -5.32
CA SER A 128 -0.09 15.94 -5.93
C SER A 128 -1.24 16.71 -5.30
N THR A 129 -0.99 17.94 -4.88
CA THR A 129 -1.98 18.75 -4.17
C THR A 129 -1.91 20.22 -4.56
N HIS A 130 -3.08 20.88 -4.52
CA HIS A 130 -3.20 22.32 -4.66
C HIS A 130 -4.45 22.81 -3.93
N PHE A 131 -4.32 23.86 -3.15
CA PHE A 131 -5.39 24.41 -2.33
C PHE A 131 -6.13 23.30 -1.55
N GLY A 132 -7.43 23.10 -1.74
CA GLY A 132 -8.21 22.05 -1.06
C GLY A 132 -8.28 20.69 -1.79
N HIS A 133 -7.54 20.52 -2.90
CA HIS A 133 -7.57 19.29 -3.71
C HIS A 133 -6.29 18.49 -3.52
N ALA A 134 -6.41 17.16 -3.43
CA ALA A 134 -5.27 16.27 -3.36
C ALA A 134 -5.59 14.93 -4.04
N ARG A 135 -4.60 14.36 -4.71
CA ARG A 135 -4.68 13.01 -5.29
C ARG A 135 -3.42 12.23 -4.95
N VAL A 136 -3.59 10.96 -4.67
CA VAL A 136 -2.52 10.02 -4.29
C VAL A 136 -2.38 8.91 -5.30
N ALA A 137 -1.16 8.46 -5.50
CA ALA A 137 -0.83 7.29 -6.29
C ALA A 137 0.49 6.63 -5.83
N THR A 138 0.90 5.59 -6.54
CA THR A 138 2.18 4.91 -6.36
C THR A 138 3.13 5.21 -7.54
N ILE A 139 4.37 4.78 -7.42
CA ILE A 139 5.43 5.00 -8.43
C ILE A 139 5.12 4.40 -9.82
N SER A 140 4.19 3.44 -9.91
CA SER A 140 3.79 2.83 -11.19
C SER A 140 2.63 3.56 -11.88
N ALA A 141 1.99 4.52 -11.21
CA ALA A 141 0.80 5.18 -11.70
C ALA A 141 1.08 6.14 -12.88
N ASN A 142 0.15 6.21 -13.80
CA ASN A 142 0.00 7.31 -14.75
C ASN A 142 -0.96 8.36 -14.18
N VAL A 143 -1.18 9.46 -14.89
CA VAL A 143 -2.02 10.59 -14.42
C VAL A 143 -3.43 10.13 -14.03
N GLU A 144 -4.04 9.26 -14.83
CA GLU A 144 -5.40 8.74 -14.60
C GLU A 144 -5.54 7.84 -13.37
N HIS A 145 -4.44 7.37 -12.82
CA HIS A 145 -4.42 6.51 -11.62
C HIS A 145 -4.24 7.27 -10.31
N TYR A 146 -4.05 8.60 -10.37
CA TYR A 146 -4.04 9.44 -9.20
C TYR A 146 -5.48 9.68 -8.71
N LEU A 147 -5.80 9.19 -7.53
CA LEU A 147 -7.16 9.17 -6.99
C LEU A 147 -7.27 10.02 -5.74
N GLU A 148 -8.45 10.60 -5.54
CA GLU A 148 -8.80 11.30 -4.32
C GLU A 148 -9.03 10.31 -3.17
N TRP A 149 -8.64 10.72 -1.96
CA TRP A 149 -8.99 10.03 -0.73
C TRP A 149 -10.14 10.79 -0.06
N LYS A 150 -11.31 10.15 0.08
CA LYS A 150 -12.57 10.84 0.44
C LYS A 150 -13.11 10.47 1.82
N ASP A 151 -12.35 9.74 2.63
CA ASP A 151 -12.81 9.22 3.92
C ASP A 151 -11.70 9.35 4.95
N PRO A 152 -11.91 10.07 6.06
CA PRO A 152 -10.91 10.24 7.11
C PRO A 152 -10.85 9.06 8.08
N TYR A 153 -11.50 7.92 7.78
CA TYR A 153 -11.53 6.75 8.68
C TYR A 153 -10.16 6.46 9.31
N PRO A 154 -10.04 6.18 10.64
CA PRO A 154 -11.15 5.86 11.57
C PRO A 154 -11.92 7.06 12.13
N PHE A 155 -11.48 8.28 11.86
CA PHE A 155 -12.16 9.48 12.31
C PHE A 155 -13.50 9.65 11.58
N SER A 156 -14.48 10.29 12.24
CA SER A 156 -15.69 10.74 11.57
C SER A 156 -15.51 12.19 11.07
N ILE A 157 -16.22 12.56 10.02
CA ILE A 157 -16.20 13.94 9.52
C ILE A 157 -16.69 14.91 10.62
N SER A 158 -17.67 14.48 11.42
CA SER A 158 -18.20 15.28 12.54
C SER A 158 -17.16 15.57 13.64
N ASP A 159 -16.15 14.70 13.81
CA ASP A 159 -15.11 14.89 14.81
C ASP A 159 -14.01 15.85 14.35
N LEU A 160 -13.87 16.03 13.04
CA LEU A 160 -12.80 16.79 12.41
C LEU A 160 -13.24 18.21 11.96
N GLY A 161 -14.55 18.47 11.85
CA GLY A 161 -15.11 19.76 11.40
C GLY A 161 -16.18 19.60 10.32
N GLU A 162 -16.92 20.66 10.03
CA GLU A 162 -18.09 20.57 9.15
C GLU A 162 -17.78 20.64 7.63
N GLU A 163 -16.65 21.23 7.23
CA GLU A 163 -16.31 21.42 5.81
C GLU A 163 -14.85 21.07 5.52
N LEU A 164 -14.53 19.77 5.57
CA LEU A 164 -13.19 19.31 5.22
C LEU A 164 -12.97 19.32 3.70
N SER A 165 -11.89 19.95 3.29
CA SER A 165 -11.37 19.84 1.92
C SER A 165 -10.91 18.40 1.62
N ASN A 166 -10.84 18.06 0.35
CA ASN A 166 -10.29 16.76 -0.07
C ASN A 166 -8.83 16.56 0.39
N GLN A 167 -8.05 17.64 0.48
CA GLN A 167 -6.69 17.62 1.02
C GLN A 167 -6.68 17.21 2.49
N GLU A 168 -7.54 17.80 3.32
CA GLU A 168 -7.66 17.48 4.73
C GLU A 168 -8.14 16.04 4.95
N LEU A 169 -9.13 15.58 4.17
CA LEU A 169 -9.60 14.19 4.19
C LEU A 169 -8.46 13.21 3.86
N LEU A 170 -7.64 13.54 2.86
CA LEU A 170 -6.48 12.73 2.51
C LEU A 170 -5.44 12.72 3.63
N ILE A 171 -5.11 13.87 4.21
CA ILE A 171 -4.14 13.96 5.30
C ILE A 171 -4.61 13.14 6.51
N GLN A 172 -5.83 13.32 6.95
CA GLN A 172 -6.37 12.61 8.12
C GLN A 172 -6.52 11.11 7.87
N GLY A 173 -7.04 10.74 6.70
CA GLY A 173 -7.32 9.33 6.37
C GLY A 173 -6.11 8.51 5.99
N MET A 174 -5.00 9.13 5.59
CA MET A 174 -3.82 8.40 5.12
C MET A 174 -2.56 8.64 5.94
N PHE A 175 -2.38 9.85 6.48
CA PHE A 175 -1.10 10.28 7.07
C PHE A 175 -1.12 10.45 8.59
N SER A 176 -2.19 9.99 9.29
CA SER A 176 -2.03 9.64 10.70
C SER A 176 -0.98 8.52 10.79
N LYS A 177 -0.20 8.47 11.87
CA LYS A 177 0.90 7.49 12.02
C LYS A 177 0.41 6.06 11.82
N GLU A 178 -0.71 5.73 12.43
CA GLU A 178 -1.34 4.41 12.39
C GLU A 178 -1.80 4.05 10.97
N ASN A 179 -2.54 4.95 10.31
CA ASN A 179 -3.06 4.70 8.97
C ASN A 179 -1.93 4.64 7.94
N PHE A 180 -0.92 5.51 8.06
CA PHE A 180 0.22 5.51 7.15
C PHE A 180 0.99 4.20 7.19
N LEU A 181 1.29 3.72 8.39
CA LEU A 181 1.95 2.42 8.57
C LEU A 181 1.06 1.26 8.13
N ASP A 182 -0.21 1.29 8.48
CA ASP A 182 -1.16 0.23 8.09
C ASP A 182 -1.34 0.16 6.57
N LEU A 183 -1.44 1.31 5.88
CA LEU A 183 -1.48 1.37 4.42
C LEU A 183 -0.24 0.73 3.80
N ILE A 184 0.94 1.03 4.30
CA ILE A 184 2.20 0.45 3.81
C ILE A 184 2.24 -1.05 4.04
N ARG A 185 1.84 -1.51 5.24
CA ARG A 185 1.94 -2.91 5.64
C ARG A 185 0.93 -3.82 4.96
N ASN A 186 -0.34 -3.36 4.84
CA ASN A 186 -1.48 -4.23 4.56
C ASN A 186 -2.25 -3.86 3.29
N PHE A 187 -2.02 -2.68 2.71
CA PHE A 187 -2.85 -2.13 1.64
C PHE A 187 -2.08 -1.76 0.37
N ILE A 188 -0.89 -2.31 0.21
CA ILE A 188 -0.10 -2.26 -1.02
C ILE A 188 0.02 -3.68 -1.57
N VAL A 189 -0.14 -3.82 -2.89
CA VAL A 189 0.09 -5.06 -3.62
C VAL A 189 0.89 -4.79 -4.89
N PHE A 190 1.63 -5.80 -5.35
CA PHE A 190 2.35 -5.78 -6.60
C PHE A 190 1.77 -6.84 -7.52
N GLU A 191 1.23 -6.44 -8.65
CA GLU A 191 0.58 -7.33 -9.61
C GLU A 191 1.29 -7.29 -10.96
N PRO A 192 1.50 -8.44 -11.62
CA PRO A 192 1.93 -8.46 -13.01
C PRO A 192 0.76 -8.03 -13.90
N GLU A 193 0.99 -7.03 -14.75
CA GLU A 193 0.02 -6.52 -15.70
C GLU A 193 0.74 -6.18 -17.00
N GLU A 194 0.35 -6.80 -18.12
CA GLU A 194 0.94 -6.59 -19.44
C GLU A 194 2.48 -6.71 -19.48
N GLY A 195 3.04 -7.69 -18.76
CA GLY A 195 4.48 -7.96 -18.75
C GLY A 195 5.31 -7.00 -17.88
N ARG A 196 4.66 -6.20 -17.02
CA ARG A 196 5.31 -5.31 -16.04
C ARG A 196 4.70 -5.50 -14.67
N ILE A 197 5.43 -5.11 -13.64
CA ILE A 197 4.93 -5.08 -12.27
C ILE A 197 4.25 -3.73 -12.04
N ILE A 198 3.02 -3.76 -11.53
CA ILE A 198 2.26 -2.58 -11.12
C ILE A 198 2.09 -2.60 -9.61
N LYS A 199 2.49 -1.52 -8.96
CA LYS A 199 2.25 -1.30 -7.53
C LYS A 199 0.88 -0.63 -7.35
N LYS A 200 -0.02 -1.28 -6.64
CA LYS A 200 -1.37 -0.78 -6.37
C LYS A 200 -1.52 -0.46 -4.89
N LEU A 201 -2.10 0.69 -4.60
CA LEU A 201 -2.50 1.13 -3.26
C LEU A 201 -4.02 0.98 -3.14
N ALA A 202 -4.51 0.58 -1.97
CA ALA A 202 -5.93 0.53 -1.70
C ALA A 202 -6.59 1.91 -1.90
N ARG A 203 -7.84 1.90 -2.34
CA ARG A 203 -8.71 3.07 -2.33
C ARG A 203 -9.35 3.23 -0.95
N TYR A 204 -9.79 4.43 -0.59
CA TYR A 204 -10.40 4.71 0.72
C TYR A 204 -11.56 3.76 1.06
N GLN A 205 -12.42 3.42 0.09
CA GLN A 205 -13.53 2.51 0.32
C GLN A 205 -13.09 1.06 0.59
N GLN A 206 -11.97 0.62 0.00
CA GLN A 206 -11.37 -0.69 0.27
C GLN A 206 -10.78 -0.72 1.68
N PHE A 207 -10.01 0.31 2.04
CA PHE A 207 -9.43 0.49 3.37
C PHE A 207 -10.51 0.42 4.45
N ARG A 208 -11.55 1.25 4.31
CA ARG A 208 -12.69 1.26 5.23
C ARG A 208 -13.42 -0.07 5.32
N ALA A 209 -13.69 -0.72 4.18
CA ALA A 209 -14.40 -2.01 4.15
C ALA A 209 -13.62 -3.10 4.86
N VAL A 210 -12.31 -3.17 4.66
CA VAL A 210 -11.44 -4.13 5.34
C VAL A 210 -11.44 -3.91 6.84
N HIS A 211 -11.24 -2.67 7.29
CA HIS A 211 -11.26 -2.36 8.72
C HIS A 211 -12.60 -2.72 9.38
N LYS A 212 -13.72 -2.33 8.79
CA LYS A 212 -15.05 -2.70 9.30
C LYS A 212 -15.28 -4.21 9.33
N SER A 213 -14.70 -4.94 8.36
CA SER A 213 -14.77 -6.40 8.34
C SER A 213 -13.97 -7.03 9.48
N ILE A 214 -12.74 -6.55 9.71
CA ILE A 214 -11.90 -6.98 10.83
C ILE A 214 -12.57 -6.69 12.17
N ASP A 215 -13.07 -5.47 12.37
CA ASP A 215 -13.77 -5.08 13.60
C ASP A 215 -14.98 -5.99 13.86
N ARG A 216 -15.76 -6.30 12.81
CA ARG A 216 -16.90 -7.18 12.94
C ARG A 216 -16.50 -8.61 13.29
N LEU A 217 -15.44 -9.13 12.69
CA LEU A 217 -14.93 -10.46 12.98
C LEU A 217 -14.43 -10.59 14.42
N LYS A 218 -13.81 -9.54 14.98
CA LYS A 218 -13.25 -9.53 16.33
C LYS A 218 -14.29 -9.25 17.41
N ASN A 219 -15.19 -8.31 17.19
CA ASN A 219 -16.06 -7.76 18.21
C ASN A 219 -17.45 -8.40 18.28
N VAL A 220 -17.89 -9.13 17.25
CA VAL A 220 -19.16 -9.85 17.27
C VAL A 220 -18.96 -11.29 17.77
N HIS A 221 -19.47 -11.59 18.96
CA HIS A 221 -19.26 -12.90 19.59
C HIS A 221 -20.13 -14.03 19.02
N ILE A 222 -21.29 -13.70 18.47
CA ILE A 222 -22.21 -14.69 17.87
C ILE A 222 -21.75 -15.02 16.43
N PRO A 223 -21.28 -16.25 16.11
CA PRO A 223 -20.68 -16.56 14.82
C PRO A 223 -21.56 -16.23 13.61
N ARG A 224 -22.87 -16.52 13.68
CA ARG A 224 -23.82 -16.23 12.59
C ARG A 224 -24.00 -14.74 12.29
N GLU A 225 -23.64 -13.86 13.23
CA GLU A 225 -23.77 -12.42 13.11
C GLU A 225 -22.47 -11.76 12.66
N ARG A 226 -21.36 -12.51 12.57
CA ARG A 226 -20.08 -12.03 12.03
C ARG A 226 -20.13 -11.79 10.52
N GLY A 227 -21.07 -12.42 9.82
CA GLY A 227 -21.28 -12.24 8.39
C GLY A 227 -21.69 -10.81 8.04
N GLY A 228 -21.41 -10.41 6.80
CA GLY A 228 -21.76 -9.10 6.27
C GLY A 228 -21.70 -9.07 4.75
N ILE A 229 -22.13 -7.94 4.19
CA ILE A 229 -22.07 -7.68 2.76
C ILE A 229 -21.23 -6.42 2.55
N VAL A 230 -20.20 -6.54 1.72
CA VAL A 230 -19.44 -5.39 1.20
C VAL A 230 -19.93 -5.11 -0.20
N TRP A 231 -20.64 -3.99 -0.36
CA TRP A 231 -21.16 -3.59 -1.66
C TRP A 231 -20.40 -2.40 -2.22
N HIS A 232 -19.74 -2.65 -3.36
CA HIS A 232 -19.03 -1.64 -4.12
C HIS A 232 -19.53 -1.64 -5.56
N THR A 233 -19.45 -0.50 -6.25
CA THR A 233 -19.78 -0.38 -7.67
C THR A 233 -18.93 -1.31 -8.53
N GLN A 234 -19.38 -1.62 -9.74
CA GLN A 234 -18.58 -2.38 -10.71
C GLN A 234 -17.28 -1.64 -11.04
N GLY A 235 -16.17 -2.36 -11.17
CA GLY A 235 -14.86 -1.76 -11.45
C GLY A 235 -14.15 -1.10 -10.25
N SER A 236 -14.72 -1.13 -9.05
CA SER A 236 -14.13 -0.52 -7.84
C SER A 236 -13.04 -1.35 -7.15
N GLY A 237 -12.66 -2.50 -7.72
CA GLY A 237 -11.60 -3.35 -7.17
C GLY A 237 -12.06 -4.27 -6.02
N LYS A 238 -13.27 -4.85 -6.10
CA LYS A 238 -13.78 -5.81 -5.09
C LYS A 238 -12.82 -6.97 -4.81
N SER A 239 -12.16 -7.50 -5.85
CA SER A 239 -11.16 -8.56 -5.71
C SER A 239 -9.99 -8.14 -4.83
N LEU A 240 -9.46 -6.93 -5.04
CA LEU A 240 -8.40 -6.37 -4.20
C LEU A 240 -8.87 -6.17 -2.75
N THR A 241 -10.14 -5.82 -2.52
CA THR A 241 -10.68 -5.74 -1.15
C THR A 241 -10.60 -7.09 -0.43
N MET A 242 -10.89 -8.19 -1.13
CA MET A 242 -10.75 -9.54 -0.55
C MET A 242 -9.28 -9.87 -0.26
N VAL A 243 -8.37 -9.49 -1.15
CA VAL A 243 -6.93 -9.68 -0.93
C VAL A 243 -6.46 -8.89 0.29
N PHE A 244 -6.76 -7.60 0.38
CA PHE A 244 -6.39 -6.77 1.53
C PHE A 244 -6.97 -7.29 2.85
N LEU A 245 -8.21 -7.80 2.83
CA LEU A 245 -8.81 -8.43 4.00
C LEU A 245 -8.01 -9.66 4.43
N ALA A 246 -7.66 -10.54 3.51
CA ALA A 246 -6.88 -11.72 3.83
C ALA A 246 -5.47 -11.38 4.31
N VAL A 247 -4.78 -10.43 3.66
CA VAL A 247 -3.47 -9.93 4.08
C VAL A 247 -3.53 -9.42 5.53
N LYS A 248 -4.53 -8.61 5.85
CA LYS A 248 -4.69 -8.04 7.19
C LYS A 248 -5.05 -9.11 8.22
N MET A 249 -5.94 -10.06 7.89
CA MET A 249 -6.28 -11.19 8.76
C MET A 249 -5.05 -12.04 9.10
N ARG A 250 -4.18 -12.34 8.13
CA ARG A 250 -2.97 -13.15 8.35
C ARG A 250 -1.95 -12.48 9.27
N LYS A 251 -1.96 -11.15 9.36
CA LYS A 251 -1.07 -10.38 10.24
C LYS A 251 -1.73 -10.03 11.59
N ASP A 252 -3.02 -10.25 11.75
CA ASP A 252 -3.75 -10.01 13.00
C ASP A 252 -3.56 -11.20 13.94
N PRO A 253 -3.08 -10.99 15.19
CA PRO A 253 -2.84 -12.08 16.14
C PRO A 253 -4.06 -12.95 16.44
N ASP A 254 -5.26 -12.37 16.41
CA ASP A 254 -6.52 -13.05 16.76
C ASP A 254 -7.13 -13.77 15.55
N LEU A 255 -6.77 -13.38 14.33
CA LEU A 255 -7.39 -13.87 13.09
C LEU A 255 -6.45 -14.68 12.20
N LYS A 256 -5.15 -14.68 12.43
CA LYS A 256 -4.14 -15.31 11.56
C LYS A 256 -4.33 -16.82 11.37
N GLU A 257 -4.90 -17.52 12.37
CA GLU A 257 -5.12 -18.96 12.34
C GLU A 257 -6.42 -19.39 11.62
N TYR A 258 -7.26 -18.43 11.20
CA TYR A 258 -8.48 -18.75 10.47
C TYR A 258 -8.18 -19.28 9.06
N LYS A 259 -8.82 -20.37 8.66
CA LYS A 259 -8.86 -20.78 7.25
C LYS A 259 -9.68 -19.80 6.44
N LEU A 260 -9.11 -19.35 5.33
CA LEU A 260 -9.78 -18.46 4.39
C LEU A 260 -10.24 -19.27 3.17
N ILE A 261 -11.52 -19.23 2.88
CA ILE A 261 -12.11 -19.89 1.72
C ILE A 261 -12.68 -18.81 0.81
N PHE A 262 -12.16 -18.72 -0.39
CA PHE A 262 -12.65 -17.81 -1.43
C PHE A 262 -13.54 -18.59 -2.39
N LEU A 263 -14.77 -18.14 -2.55
CA LEU A 263 -15.70 -18.69 -3.53
C LEU A 263 -15.93 -17.64 -4.62
N THR A 264 -15.57 -17.98 -5.84
CA THR A 264 -15.73 -17.10 -7.00
C THR A 264 -16.58 -17.77 -8.07
N ASP A 265 -17.37 -17.00 -8.80
CA ASP A 265 -18.21 -17.46 -9.90
C ASP A 265 -17.50 -17.41 -11.27
N ARG A 266 -16.29 -16.83 -11.32
CA ARG A 266 -15.54 -16.60 -12.56
C ARG A 266 -14.11 -17.08 -12.45
N THR A 267 -13.68 -17.88 -13.42
CA THR A 267 -12.30 -18.39 -13.51
C THR A 267 -11.25 -17.27 -13.61
N GLN A 268 -11.56 -16.17 -14.30
CA GLN A 268 -10.66 -15.02 -14.38
C GLN A 268 -10.44 -14.36 -13.02
N LEU A 269 -11.48 -14.27 -12.18
CA LEU A 269 -11.38 -13.74 -10.82
C LEU A 269 -10.54 -14.64 -9.92
N ASP A 270 -10.72 -15.96 -10.04
CA ASP A 270 -9.92 -16.95 -9.33
C ASP A 270 -8.43 -16.85 -9.69
N GLN A 271 -8.10 -16.75 -10.96
CA GLN A 271 -6.72 -16.56 -11.42
C GLN A 271 -6.11 -15.25 -10.91
N GLN A 272 -6.85 -14.15 -10.93
CA GLN A 272 -6.41 -12.86 -10.46
C GLN A 272 -6.15 -12.89 -8.94
N LEU A 273 -7.06 -13.44 -8.16
CA LEU A 273 -6.90 -13.59 -6.70
C LEU A 273 -5.67 -14.46 -6.39
N SER A 274 -5.52 -15.60 -7.06
CA SER A 274 -4.40 -16.51 -6.85
C SER A 274 -3.06 -15.87 -7.17
N ALA A 275 -2.97 -15.17 -8.30
CA ALA A 275 -1.76 -14.45 -8.69
C ALA A 275 -1.40 -13.37 -7.66
N THR A 276 -2.39 -12.60 -7.20
CA THR A 276 -2.16 -11.53 -6.22
C THR A 276 -1.72 -12.10 -4.88
N PHE A 277 -2.34 -13.17 -4.39
CA PHE A 277 -1.93 -13.82 -3.14
C PHE A 277 -0.53 -14.44 -3.23
N SER A 278 -0.23 -15.15 -4.31
CA SER A 278 1.11 -15.75 -4.51
C SER A 278 2.22 -14.69 -4.53
N ASN A 279 1.93 -13.51 -5.10
CA ASN A 279 2.89 -12.42 -5.18
C ASN A 279 3.03 -11.63 -3.87
N THR A 280 2.04 -11.66 -2.98
CA THR A 280 2.02 -10.82 -1.77
C THR A 280 2.46 -11.56 -0.51
N GLN A 281 2.30 -12.86 -0.40
CA GLN A 281 2.44 -13.54 0.89
C GLN A 281 3.27 -14.83 0.89
N SER A 282 3.81 -15.27 -0.21
CA SER A 282 4.51 -16.58 -0.29
C SER A 282 3.66 -17.76 0.24
N GLN A 283 2.36 -17.60 0.37
CA GLN A 283 1.45 -18.63 0.86
C GLN A 283 0.91 -19.47 -0.30
N THR A 284 0.84 -20.77 -0.06
CA THR A 284 0.29 -21.72 -1.03
C THR A 284 -1.22 -21.60 -1.06
N ILE A 285 -1.76 -21.28 -2.24
CA ILE A 285 -3.20 -21.29 -2.47
C ILE A 285 -3.57 -22.67 -3.02
N GLU A 286 -4.44 -23.36 -2.31
CA GLU A 286 -4.99 -24.63 -2.73
C GLU A 286 -6.26 -24.40 -3.55
N HIS A 287 -6.32 -24.95 -4.76
CA HIS A 287 -7.50 -24.90 -5.62
C HIS A 287 -8.33 -26.18 -5.49
N ALA A 288 -9.51 -26.07 -4.90
CA ALA A 288 -10.46 -27.19 -4.86
C ALA A 288 -11.08 -27.39 -6.25
N ARG A 289 -10.76 -28.49 -6.91
CA ARG A 289 -11.32 -28.87 -8.23
C ARG A 289 -12.56 -29.70 -8.12
N SER A 290 -12.87 -30.19 -6.92
CA SER A 290 -14.03 -31.01 -6.61
C SER A 290 -14.55 -30.75 -5.20
N VAL A 291 -15.80 -31.14 -4.94
CA VAL A 291 -16.37 -31.10 -3.58
C VAL A 291 -15.53 -31.93 -2.60
N LYS A 292 -14.97 -33.05 -3.06
CA LYS A 292 -14.11 -33.91 -2.25
C LYS A 292 -12.82 -33.20 -1.85
N ASP A 293 -12.19 -32.45 -2.77
CA ASP A 293 -10.99 -31.67 -2.46
C ASP A 293 -11.30 -30.58 -1.43
N LEU A 294 -12.40 -29.86 -1.62
CA LEU A 294 -12.84 -28.83 -0.67
C LEU A 294 -13.05 -29.40 0.73
N ILE A 295 -13.73 -30.54 0.85
CA ILE A 295 -13.95 -31.21 2.13
C ILE A 295 -12.60 -31.62 2.76
N ASN A 296 -11.67 -32.14 1.96
CA ASN A 296 -10.35 -32.53 2.45
C ASN A 296 -9.57 -31.32 2.95
N TYR A 297 -9.58 -30.20 2.21
CA TYR A 297 -8.90 -28.97 2.63
C TYR A 297 -9.52 -28.37 3.90
N ILE A 298 -10.86 -28.40 4.03
CA ILE A 298 -11.53 -27.94 5.25
C ILE A 298 -11.13 -28.80 6.46
N LYS A 299 -10.94 -30.10 6.28
CA LYS A 299 -10.60 -31.04 7.35
C LYS A 299 -9.12 -31.05 7.73
N LYS A 300 -8.22 -30.50 6.93
CA LYS A 300 -6.82 -30.35 7.31
C LYS A 300 -6.71 -29.48 8.57
N ASP A 301 -5.94 -29.93 9.56
CA ASP A 301 -5.76 -29.19 10.84
C ASP A 301 -4.80 -28.00 10.72
N SER A 302 -4.10 -27.83 9.60
CA SER A 302 -3.19 -26.72 9.39
C SER A 302 -3.89 -25.51 8.76
N SER A 303 -3.53 -24.34 9.18
CA SER A 303 -3.91 -23.05 8.58
C SER A 303 -3.10 -22.73 7.32
N ASP A 304 -2.22 -23.65 6.89
CA ASP A 304 -1.33 -23.53 5.72
C ASP A 304 -2.04 -23.81 4.39
#